data_bcd47f1241adbb88db8ed5a970225e7e
#
_entry.id   bcd47f1241adbb88db8ed5a970225e7e
#
_cell.length_a   1.000
_cell.length_b   1.000
_cell.length_c   1.000
_cell.angle_alpha   90.00
_cell.angle_beta   90.00
_cell.angle_gamma   90.00
#
_symmetry.space_group_name_H-M   'P 1'
#
loop_
_entity.id
_entity.type
_entity.pdbx_description
1 polymer ?
#
loop_
_entity_poly.entity_id
_entity_poly.type
_entity_poly.pdbx_seq_one_letter_code
_entity_poly.pdbx_strand_id
1 'polypeptide(L)'
;MKERILSASRIKTLETCSWSYWCSYHLKIPQRGNDGSKRGTLCHLIFELLMKKRHKKHFTQMMKRGGVEANEAVKRLVKKHLDREKIHTEENYTMVCNMIWVGINNDFFCEGAKLGEPEKEFLLESENPKYKIRGFMDKIALYKKSGFLKIVDYKSSKGKFKGDELVSNIQALTYTLAAKKEWPNLKKIIVDFVFLRFPKEPVQSVPENTEEQLKGFETYLAYIYKIINNFTEKLAKSNFAADEQKNKWLCKAGKTWECPYYRAIDFFALVDENNEILESSLENKFKPTEKQRVEKKRYDGCPAHNNLTKDFFLD
;
A
#
# COMPACT_ATOMS: atom_id res chain seq x y z
N MET A 1 23.11 -1.16 -12.54
CA MET A 1 21.90 -1.58 -11.79
C MET A 1 20.75 -0.64 -12.12
N LYS A 2 19.55 -1.14 -12.31
CA LYS A 2 18.36 -0.33 -12.56
C LYS A 2 18.02 0.53 -11.33
N GLU A 3 17.82 1.83 -11.52
CA GLU A 3 17.48 2.76 -10.46
C GLU A 3 16.20 2.32 -9.72
N ARG A 4 16.22 2.35 -8.40
CA ARG A 4 15.08 1.98 -7.54
C ARG A 4 14.37 3.23 -7.03
N ILE A 5 13.10 3.34 -7.34
CA ILE A 5 12.24 4.46 -6.95
C ILE A 5 11.61 4.14 -5.59
N LEU A 6 11.58 5.11 -4.67
CA LEU A 6 10.90 5.01 -3.39
C LEU A 6 9.37 4.91 -3.55
N SER A 7 8.72 4.38 -2.54
CA SER A 7 7.29 4.55 -2.26
C SER A 7 7.07 4.45 -0.75
N ALA A 8 5.99 4.98 -0.23
CA ALA A 8 5.67 4.92 1.20
C ALA A 8 5.68 3.48 1.74
N SER A 9 5.16 2.52 0.97
CA SER A 9 5.16 1.09 1.34
C SER A 9 6.57 0.48 1.36
N ARG A 10 7.43 0.84 0.40
CA ARG A 10 8.83 0.39 0.37
C ARG A 10 9.61 0.89 1.57
N ILE A 11 9.45 2.18 1.89
CA ILE A 11 10.10 2.80 3.05
C ILE A 11 9.65 2.08 4.31
N LYS A 12 8.35 1.95 4.53
CA LYS A 12 7.80 1.28 5.71
C LYS A 12 8.29 -0.17 5.84
N THR A 13 8.38 -0.91 4.73
CA THR A 13 8.89 -2.29 4.75
C THR A 13 10.36 -2.32 5.15
N LEU A 14 11.19 -1.42 4.60
CA LEU A 14 12.61 -1.34 4.92
C LEU A 14 12.85 -1.01 6.39
N GLU A 15 12.13 -0.02 6.94
CA GLU A 15 12.22 0.39 8.35
C GLU A 15 11.79 -0.72 9.31
N THR A 16 10.78 -1.49 8.90
CA THR A 16 10.22 -2.54 9.74
C THR A 16 11.10 -3.79 9.76
N CYS A 17 11.61 -4.20 8.59
CA CYS A 17 12.44 -5.38 8.43
C CYS A 17 13.21 -5.32 7.10
N SER A 18 14.50 -5.12 7.16
CA SER A 18 15.38 -5.09 5.97
C SER A 18 15.33 -6.38 5.18
N TRP A 19 15.21 -7.54 5.85
CA TRP A 19 15.07 -8.83 5.17
C TRP A 19 13.76 -8.96 4.41
N SER A 20 12.65 -8.49 4.99
CA SER A 20 11.37 -8.45 4.29
C SER A 20 11.44 -7.55 3.04
N TYR A 21 12.15 -6.42 3.14
CA TYR A 21 12.41 -5.55 1.98
C TYR A 21 13.21 -6.30 0.91
N TRP A 22 14.27 -7.02 1.28
CA TRP A 22 15.09 -7.82 0.37
C TRP A 22 14.25 -8.87 -0.36
N CYS A 23 13.48 -9.66 0.39
CA CYS A 23 12.60 -10.67 -0.17
C CYS A 23 11.56 -10.09 -1.15
N SER A 24 10.94 -8.96 -0.78
CA SER A 24 9.89 -8.34 -1.59
C SER A 24 10.41 -7.70 -2.88
N TYR A 25 11.52 -6.95 -2.79
CA TYR A 25 11.92 -6.01 -3.85
C TYR A 25 13.21 -6.41 -4.59
N HIS A 26 14.02 -7.30 -4.02
CA HIS A 26 15.20 -7.83 -4.69
C HIS A 26 14.98 -9.27 -5.16
N LEU A 27 14.60 -10.17 -4.26
CA LEU A 27 14.34 -11.56 -4.62
C LEU A 27 12.97 -11.73 -5.29
N LYS A 28 12.07 -10.74 -5.14
CA LYS A 28 10.70 -10.76 -5.66
C LYS A 28 9.93 -12.03 -5.30
N ILE A 29 10.12 -12.52 -4.07
CA ILE A 29 9.43 -13.71 -3.57
C ILE A 29 7.93 -13.41 -3.50
N PRO A 30 7.08 -14.24 -4.11
CA PRO A 30 5.64 -13.97 -4.12
C PRO A 30 5.04 -14.13 -2.72
N GLN A 31 4.13 -13.23 -2.38
CA GLN A 31 3.39 -13.29 -1.12
C GLN A 31 1.98 -13.83 -1.37
N ARG A 32 1.51 -14.68 -0.44
CA ARG A 32 0.08 -14.95 -0.35
C ARG A 32 -0.60 -13.71 0.21
N GLY A 33 -1.36 -13.02 -0.61
CA GLY A 33 -2.21 -11.92 -0.13
C GLY A 33 -3.13 -12.42 0.98
N ASN A 34 -3.22 -11.67 2.07
CA ASN A 34 -4.21 -11.98 3.11
C ASN A 34 -5.58 -11.41 2.73
N ASP A 35 -6.63 -11.94 3.32
CA ASP A 35 -8.01 -11.52 3.05
C ASP A 35 -8.22 -10.02 3.27
N GLY A 36 -7.49 -9.43 4.24
CA GLY A 36 -7.57 -8.00 4.54
C GLY A 36 -7.10 -7.14 3.38
N SER A 37 -5.95 -7.46 2.77
CA SER A 37 -5.43 -6.74 1.61
C SER A 37 -6.31 -6.92 0.38
N LYS A 38 -6.82 -8.15 0.14
CA LYS A 38 -7.72 -8.43 -0.98
C LYS A 38 -9.04 -7.67 -0.87
N ARG A 39 -9.64 -7.60 0.35
CA ARG A 39 -10.82 -6.78 0.61
C ARG A 39 -10.54 -5.29 0.40
N GLY A 40 -9.39 -4.79 0.85
CA GLY A 40 -8.96 -3.40 0.63
C GLY A 40 -8.88 -3.07 -0.86
N THR A 41 -8.16 -3.88 -1.64
CA THR A 41 -8.04 -3.70 -3.09
C THR A 41 -9.41 -3.66 -3.79
N LEU A 42 -10.35 -4.50 -3.36
CA LEU A 42 -11.72 -4.47 -3.90
C LEU A 42 -12.45 -3.17 -3.58
N CYS A 43 -12.32 -2.65 -2.36
CA CYS A 43 -12.93 -1.37 -1.98
C CYS A 43 -12.37 -0.22 -2.81
N HIS A 44 -11.04 -0.13 -2.98
CA HIS A 44 -10.40 0.89 -3.83
C HIS A 44 -10.90 0.81 -5.27
N LEU A 45 -10.96 -0.39 -5.86
CA LEU A 45 -11.52 -0.59 -7.20
C LEU A 45 -12.95 -0.05 -7.32
N ILE A 46 -13.80 -0.31 -6.33
CA ILE A 46 -15.19 0.15 -6.35
C ILE A 46 -15.25 1.67 -6.22
N PHE A 47 -14.46 2.29 -5.35
CA PHE A 47 -14.41 3.74 -5.21
C PHE A 47 -13.90 4.41 -6.50
N GLU A 48 -12.83 3.89 -7.10
CA GLU A 48 -12.35 4.35 -8.40
C GLU A 48 -13.45 4.32 -9.47
N LEU A 49 -14.17 3.21 -9.56
CA LEU A 49 -15.26 3.06 -10.53
C LEU A 49 -16.41 4.04 -10.25
N LEU A 50 -16.83 4.20 -8.99
CA LEU A 50 -17.92 5.09 -8.61
C LEU A 50 -17.61 6.58 -8.87
N MET A 51 -16.35 7.00 -8.82
CA MET A 51 -15.94 8.35 -9.18
C MET A 51 -16.07 8.64 -10.68
N LYS A 52 -16.07 7.63 -11.53
CA LYS A 52 -16.25 7.81 -12.98
C LYS A 52 -17.71 8.18 -13.32
N LYS A 53 -17.94 9.22 -14.11
CA LYS A 53 -19.28 9.77 -14.46
C LYS A 53 -20.27 8.67 -14.88
N ARG A 54 -19.84 7.71 -15.71
CA ARG A 54 -20.67 6.59 -16.21
C ARG A 54 -21.25 5.69 -15.11
N HIS A 55 -20.62 5.67 -13.92
CA HIS A 55 -21.01 4.82 -12.80
C HIS A 55 -21.74 5.59 -11.67
N LYS A 56 -21.89 6.92 -11.79
CA LYS A 56 -22.57 7.76 -10.78
C LYS A 56 -23.98 7.25 -10.43
N LYS A 57 -24.70 6.65 -11.38
CA LYS A 57 -26.02 6.05 -11.15
C LYS A 57 -26.01 4.96 -10.05
N HIS A 58 -24.93 4.19 -9.96
CA HIS A 58 -24.78 3.13 -8.95
C HIS A 58 -24.61 3.72 -7.55
N PHE A 59 -23.79 4.76 -7.43
CA PHE A 59 -23.68 5.54 -6.18
C PHE A 59 -25.04 6.09 -5.76
N THR A 60 -25.73 6.82 -6.63
CA THR A 60 -27.04 7.40 -6.34
C THR A 60 -28.05 6.34 -5.90
N GLN A 61 -28.07 5.18 -6.52
CA GLN A 61 -28.97 4.07 -6.16
C GLN A 61 -28.65 3.53 -4.76
N MET A 62 -27.38 3.31 -4.43
CA MET A 62 -26.95 2.85 -3.10
C MET A 62 -27.33 3.87 -2.02
N MET A 63 -27.03 5.14 -2.23
CA MET A 63 -27.37 6.22 -1.28
C MET A 63 -28.87 6.35 -1.07
N LYS A 64 -29.67 6.29 -2.13
CA LYS A 64 -31.14 6.40 -2.05
C LYS A 64 -31.79 5.23 -1.30
N ARG A 65 -31.21 4.03 -1.39
CA ARG A 65 -31.78 2.80 -0.84
C ARG A 65 -31.06 2.30 0.43
N GLY A 66 -30.03 3.02 0.90
CA GLY A 66 -29.38 2.78 2.19
C GLY A 66 -28.43 1.60 2.24
N GLY A 67 -27.77 1.25 1.12
CA GLY A 67 -26.76 0.18 1.17
C GLY A 67 -26.28 -0.35 -0.17
N VAL A 68 -25.18 -1.08 -0.11
CA VAL A 68 -24.55 -1.75 -1.26
C VAL A 68 -25.47 -2.82 -1.85
N GLU A 69 -26.21 -3.51 -1.00
CA GLU A 69 -27.19 -4.56 -1.37
C GLU A 69 -28.27 -4.08 -2.32
N ALA A 70 -28.54 -2.79 -2.33
CA ALA A 70 -29.51 -2.18 -3.21
C ALA A 70 -29.06 -2.05 -4.68
N ASN A 71 -27.81 -2.39 -4.98
CA ASN A 71 -27.26 -2.27 -6.34
C ASN A 71 -26.71 -3.60 -6.87
N GLU A 72 -27.46 -4.24 -7.77
CA GLU A 72 -27.10 -5.55 -8.31
C GLU A 72 -25.76 -5.58 -9.09
N ALA A 73 -25.37 -4.47 -9.72
CA ALA A 73 -24.10 -4.42 -10.44
C ALA A 73 -22.90 -4.43 -9.47
N VAL A 74 -22.99 -3.67 -8.38
CA VAL A 74 -21.96 -3.64 -7.33
C VAL A 74 -21.92 -4.98 -6.59
N LYS A 75 -23.06 -5.55 -6.22
CA LYS A 75 -23.15 -6.90 -5.63
C LYS A 75 -22.43 -7.96 -6.47
N ARG A 76 -22.74 -8.02 -7.76
CA ARG A 76 -22.08 -8.98 -8.68
C ARG A 76 -20.58 -8.75 -8.76
N LEU A 77 -20.13 -7.49 -8.79
CA LEU A 77 -18.70 -7.17 -8.81
C LEU A 77 -18.02 -7.65 -7.54
N VAL A 78 -18.62 -7.39 -6.36
CA VAL A 78 -18.09 -7.85 -5.07
C VAL A 78 -17.96 -9.36 -5.05
N LYS A 79 -19.04 -10.09 -5.33
CA LYS A 79 -19.04 -11.57 -5.35
C LYS A 79 -18.00 -12.12 -6.31
N LYS A 80 -18.01 -11.68 -7.57
CA LYS A 80 -17.06 -12.11 -8.59
C LYS A 80 -15.60 -11.89 -8.18
N HIS A 81 -15.29 -10.77 -7.50
CA HIS A 81 -13.93 -10.49 -7.04
C HIS A 81 -13.55 -11.40 -5.88
N LEU A 82 -14.43 -11.60 -4.90
CA LEU A 82 -14.20 -12.50 -3.76
C LEU A 82 -14.00 -13.96 -4.23
N ASP A 83 -14.79 -14.42 -5.22
CA ASP A 83 -14.62 -15.74 -5.85
C ASP A 83 -13.27 -15.88 -6.52
N ARG A 84 -12.89 -14.89 -7.35
CA ARG A 84 -11.60 -14.87 -8.05
C ARG A 84 -10.42 -14.95 -7.10
N GLU A 85 -10.51 -14.22 -5.97
CA GLU A 85 -9.47 -14.18 -4.94
C GLU A 85 -9.51 -15.38 -3.98
N LYS A 86 -10.48 -16.30 -4.15
CA LYS A 86 -10.70 -17.48 -3.30
C LYS A 86 -10.91 -17.13 -1.82
N ILE A 87 -11.61 -16.04 -1.55
CA ILE A 87 -11.93 -15.56 -0.18
C ILE A 87 -13.43 -15.28 -0.01
N HIS A 88 -14.29 -15.83 -0.86
CA HIS A 88 -15.72 -15.64 -0.79
C HIS A 88 -16.31 -16.43 0.39
N THR A 89 -16.60 -15.71 1.46
CA THR A 89 -17.40 -16.16 2.61
C THR A 89 -18.44 -15.10 2.91
N GLU A 90 -19.50 -15.43 3.62
CA GLU A 90 -20.53 -14.47 4.03
C GLU A 90 -19.93 -13.35 4.90
N GLU A 91 -18.97 -13.69 5.77
CA GLU A 91 -18.26 -12.72 6.59
C GLU A 91 -17.47 -11.72 5.72
N ASN A 92 -16.69 -12.20 4.75
CA ASN A 92 -15.91 -11.35 3.85
C ASN A 92 -16.82 -10.49 2.98
N TYR A 93 -17.92 -11.04 2.48
CA TYR A 93 -18.90 -10.31 1.68
C TYR A 93 -19.52 -9.17 2.47
N THR A 94 -20.08 -9.48 3.65
CA THR A 94 -20.70 -8.48 4.54
C THR A 94 -19.70 -7.41 4.94
N MET A 95 -18.48 -7.80 5.28
CA MET A 95 -17.41 -6.86 5.65
C MET A 95 -17.08 -5.89 4.50
N VAL A 96 -16.95 -6.38 3.26
CA VAL A 96 -16.68 -5.54 2.08
C VAL A 96 -17.86 -4.59 1.84
N CYS A 97 -19.11 -5.07 1.89
CA CYS A 97 -20.28 -4.21 1.73
C CYS A 97 -20.31 -3.08 2.78
N ASN A 98 -20.02 -3.40 4.04
CA ASN A 98 -19.94 -2.40 5.10
C ASN A 98 -18.80 -1.41 4.88
N MET A 99 -17.61 -1.85 4.46
CA MET A 99 -16.47 -0.98 4.15
C MET A 99 -16.78 -0.03 2.98
N ILE A 100 -17.42 -0.53 1.92
CA ILE A 100 -17.86 0.31 0.81
C ILE A 100 -18.88 1.34 1.31
N TRP A 101 -19.87 0.92 2.12
CA TRP A 101 -20.87 1.81 2.66
C TRP A 101 -20.24 2.94 3.48
N VAL A 102 -19.29 2.63 4.37
CA VAL A 102 -18.55 3.64 5.14
C VAL A 102 -17.84 4.63 4.20
N GLY A 103 -17.17 4.14 3.17
CA GLY A 103 -16.44 5.01 2.24
C GLY A 103 -17.32 5.95 1.43
N ILE A 104 -18.50 5.48 0.95
CA ILE A 104 -19.40 6.31 0.14
C ILE A 104 -20.29 7.24 0.98
N ASN A 105 -20.50 6.93 2.25
CA ASN A 105 -21.36 7.73 3.13
C ASN A 105 -20.62 8.89 3.83
N ASN A 106 -19.36 9.13 3.49
CA ASN A 106 -18.53 10.20 4.06
C ASN A 106 -18.08 11.21 3.00
N ASP A 107 -18.98 12.10 2.60
CA ASP A 107 -18.74 13.16 1.60
C ASP A 107 -17.93 12.64 0.39
N PHE A 108 -18.44 11.56 -0.21
CA PHE A 108 -17.71 10.83 -1.25
C PHE A 108 -17.29 11.69 -2.44
N PHE A 109 -18.12 12.66 -2.84
CA PHE A 109 -17.83 13.55 -3.95
C PHE A 109 -17.22 14.90 -3.53
N CYS A 110 -16.93 15.11 -2.25
CA CYS A 110 -16.34 16.34 -1.73
C CYS A 110 -17.10 17.57 -2.23
N GLU A 111 -18.28 17.81 -1.69
CA GLU A 111 -19.21 18.85 -2.16
C GLU A 111 -18.51 20.22 -2.31
N GLY A 112 -18.74 20.87 -3.44
CA GLY A 112 -18.12 22.15 -3.80
C GLY A 112 -16.69 22.06 -4.36
N ALA A 113 -16.08 20.88 -4.43
CA ALA A 113 -14.76 20.68 -5.01
C ALA A 113 -14.81 20.25 -6.48
N LYS A 114 -13.71 20.51 -7.20
CA LYS A 114 -13.38 19.82 -8.46
C LYS A 114 -12.59 18.57 -8.12
N LEU A 115 -13.17 17.41 -8.40
CA LEU A 115 -12.45 16.13 -8.25
C LEU A 115 -11.38 15.98 -9.34
N GLY A 116 -10.21 15.45 -8.93
CA GLY A 116 -9.20 14.94 -9.85
C GLY A 116 -9.53 13.53 -10.34
N GLU A 117 -8.65 12.99 -11.20
CA GLU A 117 -8.73 11.58 -11.56
C GLU A 117 -8.50 10.69 -10.33
N PRO A 118 -9.29 9.62 -10.15
CA PRO A 118 -9.06 8.66 -9.09
C PRO A 118 -7.75 7.90 -9.30
N GLU A 119 -7.13 7.44 -8.22
CA GLU A 119 -5.84 6.73 -8.25
C GLU A 119 -4.76 7.52 -9.00
N LYS A 120 -4.73 8.85 -8.79
CA LYS A 120 -3.79 9.71 -9.50
C LYS A 120 -2.36 9.37 -9.12
N GLU A 121 -1.59 8.89 -10.09
CA GLU A 121 -0.15 8.67 -9.94
C GLU A 121 0.59 10.01 -9.86
N PHE A 122 1.61 10.06 -9.00
CA PHE A 122 2.59 11.13 -8.96
C PHE A 122 4.00 10.56 -8.88
N LEU A 123 4.95 11.31 -9.45
CA LEU A 123 6.38 11.08 -9.34
C LEU A 123 7.04 12.38 -8.86
N LEU A 124 7.65 12.32 -7.67
CA LEU A 124 8.49 13.38 -7.16
C LEU A 124 9.95 13.05 -7.40
N GLU A 125 10.66 13.98 -8.00
CA GLU A 125 12.10 13.92 -8.24
C GLU A 125 12.75 15.19 -7.69
N SER A 126 13.88 15.03 -7.00
CA SER A 126 14.72 16.11 -6.52
C SER A 126 16.19 15.72 -6.73
N GLU A 127 17.00 16.69 -7.15
CA GLU A 127 18.45 16.49 -7.29
C GLU A 127 19.21 16.98 -6.04
N ASN A 128 18.63 17.92 -5.30
CA ASN A 128 19.24 18.44 -4.07
C ASN A 128 18.19 18.76 -3.01
N PRO A 129 18.02 17.90 -1.99
CA PRO A 129 18.65 16.60 -1.82
C PRO A 129 18.13 15.57 -2.84
N LYS A 130 18.99 14.61 -3.24
CA LYS A 130 18.65 13.66 -4.32
C LYS A 130 17.74 12.54 -3.84
N TYR A 131 16.55 12.48 -4.39
CA TYR A 131 15.61 11.36 -4.21
C TYR A 131 14.63 11.26 -5.37
N LYS A 132 14.01 10.09 -5.49
CA LYS A 132 12.90 9.81 -6.41
C LYS A 132 11.86 8.96 -5.70
N ILE A 133 10.63 9.44 -5.59
CA ILE A 133 9.53 8.74 -4.94
C ILE A 133 8.26 8.83 -5.76
N ARG A 134 7.55 7.71 -5.89
CA ARG A 134 6.24 7.63 -6.55
C ARG A 134 5.16 7.15 -5.59
N GLY A 135 3.92 7.52 -5.91
CA GLY A 135 2.74 7.04 -5.18
C GLY A 135 1.47 7.29 -5.98
N PHE A 136 0.36 6.90 -5.37
CA PHE A 136 -0.97 7.09 -5.91
C PHE A 136 -1.82 7.76 -4.85
N MET A 137 -2.64 8.73 -5.26
CA MET A 137 -3.62 9.39 -4.42
C MET A 137 -5.00 8.84 -4.78
N ASP A 138 -5.67 8.18 -3.84
CA ASP A 138 -6.97 7.54 -4.11
C ASP A 138 -8.00 8.55 -4.61
N LYS A 139 -8.06 9.71 -3.94
CA LYS A 139 -8.98 10.78 -4.31
C LYS A 139 -8.39 12.15 -4.01
N ILE A 140 -8.57 13.08 -4.95
CA ILE A 140 -8.15 14.47 -4.85
C ILE A 140 -9.34 15.38 -5.09
N ALA A 141 -9.53 16.35 -4.21
CA ALA A 141 -10.60 17.33 -4.28
C ALA A 141 -10.05 18.76 -4.15
N LEU A 142 -10.09 19.53 -5.24
CA LEU A 142 -9.60 20.91 -5.32
C LEU A 142 -10.75 21.91 -5.14
N TYR A 143 -10.73 22.68 -4.06
CA TYR A 143 -11.63 23.78 -3.77
C TYR A 143 -11.05 25.09 -4.28
N LYS A 144 -11.27 25.37 -5.57
CA LYS A 144 -10.63 26.49 -6.28
C LYS A 144 -10.91 27.87 -5.64
N LYS A 145 -12.12 28.12 -5.13
CA LYS A 145 -12.49 29.40 -4.52
C LYS A 145 -11.74 29.69 -3.22
N SER A 146 -11.53 28.68 -2.41
CA SER A 146 -10.81 28.80 -1.14
C SER A 146 -9.31 28.55 -1.24
N GLY A 147 -8.84 28.03 -2.39
CA GLY A 147 -7.43 27.70 -2.61
C GLY A 147 -6.94 26.53 -1.77
N PHE A 148 -7.84 25.56 -1.47
CA PHE A 148 -7.44 24.42 -0.67
C PHE A 148 -7.60 23.09 -1.40
N LEU A 149 -6.72 22.16 -1.11
CA LEU A 149 -6.71 20.79 -1.63
C LEU A 149 -6.99 19.80 -0.52
N LYS A 150 -7.90 18.88 -0.77
CA LYS A 150 -8.15 17.72 0.08
C LYS A 150 -7.70 16.46 -0.65
N ILE A 151 -6.83 15.69 -0.02
CA ILE A 151 -6.41 14.36 -0.47
C ILE A 151 -7.05 13.36 0.47
N VAL A 152 -7.74 12.37 -0.06
CA VAL A 152 -8.37 11.31 0.73
C VAL A 152 -7.74 9.98 0.35
N ASP A 153 -7.38 9.22 1.37
CA ASP A 153 -6.82 7.87 1.25
C ASP A 153 -7.66 6.88 2.07
N TYR A 154 -8.10 5.80 1.46
CA TYR A 154 -8.95 4.80 2.08
C TYR A 154 -8.16 3.69 2.75
N LYS A 155 -8.46 3.42 4.03
CA LYS A 155 -7.76 2.41 4.85
C LYS A 155 -8.68 1.28 5.27
N SER A 156 -8.36 0.05 4.87
CA SER A 156 -9.07 -1.17 5.28
C SER A 156 -8.50 -1.81 6.56
N SER A 157 -7.58 -1.14 7.24
CA SER A 157 -6.89 -1.64 8.44
C SER A 157 -7.82 -1.86 9.63
N LYS A 158 -7.40 -2.75 10.55
CA LYS A 158 -8.11 -3.06 11.81
C LYS A 158 -7.93 -2.00 12.89
N GLY A 159 -7.00 -1.07 12.71
CA GLY A 159 -6.70 0.01 13.64
C GLY A 159 -6.54 1.34 12.92
N LYS A 160 -6.84 2.42 13.61
CA LYS A 160 -6.49 3.78 13.21
C LYS A 160 -5.06 4.10 13.64
N PHE A 161 -4.48 5.15 13.06
CA PHE A 161 -3.19 5.68 13.52
C PHE A 161 -3.30 6.22 14.94
N LYS A 162 -2.24 6.04 15.74
CA LYS A 162 -2.20 6.47 17.15
C LYS A 162 -0.97 7.32 17.41
N GLY A 163 -1.15 8.35 18.24
CA GLY A 163 -0.06 9.24 18.62
C GLY A 163 0.69 9.78 17.42
N ASP A 164 2.01 9.68 17.44
CA ASP A 164 2.91 10.21 16.42
C ASP A 164 2.78 9.53 15.04
N GLU A 165 2.15 8.35 14.96
CA GLU A 165 1.95 7.67 13.67
C GLU A 165 1.13 8.50 12.66
N LEU A 166 0.24 9.36 13.15
CA LEU A 166 -0.56 10.23 12.29
C LEU A 166 0.26 11.43 11.80
N VAL A 167 1.02 12.05 12.68
CA VAL A 167 1.81 13.27 12.40
C VAL A 167 3.02 12.96 11.52
N SER A 168 3.71 11.84 11.80
CA SER A 168 4.89 11.38 11.07
C SER A 168 4.58 10.43 9.91
N ASN A 169 3.32 10.40 9.46
CA ASN A 169 2.89 9.46 8.44
C ASN A 169 3.59 9.71 7.10
N ILE A 170 4.45 8.79 6.69
CA ILE A 170 5.24 8.88 5.45
C ILE A 170 4.37 9.12 4.22
N GLN A 171 3.21 8.47 4.14
CA GLN A 171 2.30 8.60 3.00
C GLN A 171 1.69 10.01 2.95
N ALA A 172 1.25 10.54 4.10
CA ALA A 172 0.70 11.89 4.18
C ALA A 172 1.75 12.96 3.86
N LEU A 173 2.97 12.83 4.41
CA LEU A 173 4.10 13.71 4.09
C LEU A 173 4.42 13.68 2.58
N THR A 174 4.45 12.48 1.99
CA THR A 174 4.68 12.33 0.54
C THR A 174 3.57 12.99 -0.28
N TYR A 175 2.29 12.82 0.11
CA TYR A 175 1.16 13.47 -0.55
C TYR A 175 1.24 14.99 -0.46
N THR A 176 1.60 15.51 0.71
CA THR A 176 1.75 16.96 0.93
C THR A 176 2.85 17.54 0.05
N LEU A 177 4.03 16.89 -0.03
CA LEU A 177 5.12 17.30 -0.93
C LEU A 177 4.68 17.28 -2.40
N ALA A 178 4.02 16.19 -2.84
CA ALA A 178 3.52 16.05 -4.20
C ALA A 178 2.52 17.15 -4.55
N ALA A 179 1.59 17.43 -3.63
CA ALA A 179 0.60 18.48 -3.81
C ALA A 179 1.22 19.87 -3.86
N LYS A 180 2.18 20.20 -3.01
CA LYS A 180 2.89 21.49 -3.05
C LYS A 180 3.62 21.70 -4.36
N LYS A 181 4.25 20.66 -4.91
CA LYS A 181 4.96 20.73 -6.18
C LYS A 181 4.00 20.91 -7.35
N GLU A 182 2.88 20.20 -7.38
CA GLU A 182 1.91 20.25 -8.48
C GLU A 182 1.04 21.51 -8.43
N TRP A 183 0.72 21.99 -7.22
CA TRP A 183 -0.12 23.18 -6.98
C TRP A 183 0.56 24.17 -6.02
N PRO A 184 1.59 24.90 -6.44
CA PRO A 184 2.41 25.75 -5.56
C PRO A 184 1.64 26.92 -4.92
N ASN A 185 0.50 27.31 -5.47
CA ASN A 185 -0.31 28.45 -5.00
C ASN A 185 -1.45 28.05 -4.05
N LEU A 186 -1.46 26.81 -3.55
CA LEU A 186 -2.46 26.39 -2.57
C LEU A 186 -2.22 27.05 -1.22
N LYS A 187 -3.29 27.52 -0.61
CA LYS A 187 -3.26 28.07 0.75
C LYS A 187 -3.20 26.98 1.82
N LYS A 188 -3.80 25.83 1.53
CA LYS A 188 -3.90 24.74 2.47
C LYS A 188 -3.99 23.38 1.77
N ILE A 189 -3.33 22.37 2.34
CA ILE A 189 -3.44 20.98 1.93
C ILE A 189 -3.92 20.18 3.14
N ILE A 190 -4.98 19.39 2.97
CA ILE A 190 -5.51 18.49 3.98
C ILE A 190 -5.36 17.07 3.46
N VAL A 191 -4.82 16.18 4.28
CA VAL A 191 -4.77 14.74 4.02
C VAL A 191 -5.68 14.05 5.02
N ASP A 192 -6.71 13.38 4.51
CA ASP A 192 -7.65 12.61 5.31
C ASP A 192 -7.48 11.12 5.05
N PHE A 193 -7.31 10.35 6.10
CA PHE A 193 -7.41 8.90 6.07
C PHE A 193 -8.83 8.48 6.45
N VAL A 194 -9.49 7.73 5.56
CA VAL A 194 -10.83 7.20 5.78
C VAL A 194 -10.74 5.72 6.13
N PHE A 195 -10.93 5.40 7.40
CA PHE A 195 -10.85 4.04 7.94
C PHE A 195 -12.16 3.29 7.75
N LEU A 196 -12.23 2.46 6.74
CA LEU A 196 -13.44 1.80 6.26
C LEU A 196 -14.09 0.83 7.26
N ARG A 197 -13.36 0.43 8.30
CA ARG A 197 -13.85 -0.47 9.36
C ARG A 197 -14.40 0.27 10.58
N PHE A 198 -14.49 1.60 10.53
CA PHE A 198 -14.89 2.45 11.64
C PHE A 198 -16.09 3.32 11.24
N PRO A 199 -17.34 2.77 11.24
CA PRO A 199 -18.51 3.48 10.71
C PRO A 199 -18.90 4.74 11.48
N LYS A 200 -18.59 4.83 12.77
CA LYS A 200 -18.96 6.00 13.59
C LYS A 200 -18.04 7.19 13.36
N GLU A 201 -16.74 6.94 13.26
CA GLU A 201 -15.73 7.99 13.12
C GLU A 201 -14.67 7.53 12.11
N PRO A 202 -14.98 7.47 10.81
CA PRO A 202 -14.06 6.89 9.85
C PRO A 202 -12.86 7.78 9.51
N VAL A 203 -12.97 9.09 9.67
CA VAL A 203 -11.96 10.05 9.20
C VAL A 203 -10.94 10.38 10.28
N GLN A 204 -9.66 10.36 9.90
CA GLN A 204 -8.57 11.00 10.63
C GLN A 204 -7.88 11.99 9.70
N SER A 205 -7.99 13.28 10.02
CA SER A 205 -7.25 14.32 9.32
C SER A 205 -5.84 14.46 9.89
N VAL A 206 -4.87 14.53 8.99
CA VAL A 206 -3.47 14.74 9.37
C VAL A 206 -3.28 16.23 9.70
N PRO A 207 -2.61 16.57 10.81
CA PRO A 207 -2.22 17.95 11.10
C PRO A 207 -1.39 18.54 9.95
N GLU A 208 -1.52 19.85 9.74
CA GLU A 208 -0.77 20.53 8.69
C GLU A 208 0.75 20.48 8.98
N ASN A 209 1.51 20.07 7.98
CA ASN A 209 2.95 19.97 8.10
C ASN A 209 3.62 21.34 7.93
N THR A 210 4.61 21.65 8.78
CA THR A 210 5.42 22.86 8.61
C THR A 210 6.43 22.70 7.47
N GLU A 211 6.98 23.82 6.99
CA GLU A 211 8.03 23.79 5.95
C GLU A 211 9.30 23.07 6.44
N GLU A 212 9.63 23.22 7.72
CA GLU A 212 10.77 22.56 8.35
C GLU A 212 10.58 21.03 8.40
N GLN A 213 9.37 20.57 8.73
CA GLN A 213 9.03 19.15 8.71
C GLN A 213 9.17 18.57 7.30
N LEU A 214 8.69 19.29 6.30
CA LEU A 214 8.78 18.84 4.90
C LEU A 214 10.23 18.82 4.41
N LYS A 215 11.07 19.82 4.74
CA LYS A 215 12.51 19.82 4.43
C LYS A 215 13.24 18.67 5.12
N GLY A 216 12.93 18.42 6.40
CA GLY A 216 13.46 17.26 7.13
C GLY A 216 13.07 15.94 6.47
N PHE A 217 11.83 15.85 6.01
CA PHE A 217 11.35 14.66 5.31
C PHE A 217 12.03 14.47 3.94
N GLU A 218 12.29 15.52 3.17
CA GLU A 218 13.07 15.42 1.93
C GLU A 218 14.50 14.92 2.17
N THR A 219 15.15 15.40 3.24
CA THR A 219 16.48 14.91 3.66
C THR A 219 16.42 13.41 4.01
N TYR A 220 15.38 13.00 4.75
CA TYR A 220 15.15 11.60 5.06
C TYR A 220 14.91 10.76 3.79
N LEU A 221 14.10 11.24 2.83
CA LEU A 221 13.88 10.55 1.55
C LEU A 221 15.18 10.34 0.80
N ALA A 222 16.06 11.35 0.75
CA ALA A 222 17.36 11.24 0.10
C ALA A 222 18.27 10.20 0.77
N TYR A 223 18.26 10.14 2.09
CA TYR A 223 18.99 9.12 2.85
C TYR A 223 18.50 7.72 2.51
N ILE A 224 17.18 7.47 2.57
CA ILE A 224 16.61 6.16 2.24
C ILE A 224 16.81 5.81 0.76
N TYR A 225 16.72 6.79 -0.14
CA TYR A 225 16.97 6.61 -1.56
C TYR A 225 18.41 6.11 -1.83
N LYS A 226 19.39 6.70 -1.15
CA LYS A 226 20.78 6.25 -1.20
C LYS A 226 20.91 4.81 -0.69
N ILE A 227 20.25 4.48 0.41
CA ILE A 227 20.26 3.11 0.97
C ILE A 227 19.71 2.12 -0.04
N ILE A 228 18.50 2.33 -0.59
CA ILE A 228 17.86 1.34 -1.46
C ILE A 228 18.60 1.14 -2.80
N ASN A 229 19.30 2.17 -3.28
CA ASN A 229 20.07 2.08 -4.52
C ASN A 229 21.46 1.43 -4.34
N ASN A 230 21.92 1.28 -3.08
CA ASN A 230 23.12 0.56 -2.71
C ASN A 230 22.84 -0.68 -1.84
N PHE A 231 21.59 -1.15 -1.85
CA PHE A 231 21.13 -2.21 -0.95
C PHE A 231 21.68 -3.58 -1.35
N THR A 232 22.27 -4.27 -0.37
CA THR A 232 22.91 -5.58 -0.55
C THR A 232 22.26 -6.61 0.39
N GLU A 233 22.51 -7.90 0.14
CA GLU A 233 22.09 -8.96 1.05
C GLU A 233 22.69 -8.79 2.46
N LYS A 234 23.94 -8.32 2.56
CA LYS A 234 24.57 -8.01 3.85
C LYS A 234 23.79 -6.95 4.62
N LEU A 235 23.36 -5.87 3.95
CA LEU A 235 22.51 -4.86 4.57
C LEU A 235 21.12 -5.41 4.92
N ALA A 236 20.60 -6.33 4.12
CA ALA A 236 19.32 -6.97 4.42
C ALA A 236 19.33 -7.76 5.73
N LYS A 237 20.47 -8.29 6.11
CA LYS A 237 20.68 -9.04 7.37
C LYS A 237 21.02 -8.16 8.57
N SER A 238 21.03 -6.83 8.42
CA SER A 238 21.39 -5.89 9.51
C SER A 238 20.23 -5.42 10.38
N ASN A 239 18.98 -5.62 9.93
CA ASN A 239 17.79 -5.22 10.68
C ASN A 239 16.64 -6.20 10.43
N PHE A 240 16.48 -7.18 11.30
CA PHE A 240 15.35 -8.09 11.31
C PHE A 240 14.27 -7.59 12.28
N ALA A 241 13.02 -7.68 11.89
CA ALA A 241 11.90 -7.42 12.81
C ALA A 241 11.93 -8.36 14.04
N ALA A 242 12.55 -9.53 13.91
CA ALA A 242 12.75 -10.49 15.01
C ALA A 242 13.63 -9.94 16.15
N ASP A 243 14.57 -9.06 15.82
CA ASP A 243 15.56 -8.52 16.76
C ASP A 243 15.01 -7.32 17.55
N GLU A 244 13.90 -6.75 17.09
CA GLU A 244 13.26 -5.61 17.72
C GLU A 244 12.01 -6.02 18.52
N GLN A 245 12.01 -5.73 19.82
CA GLN A 245 10.85 -6.00 20.69
C GLN A 245 9.54 -5.41 20.12
N LYS A 246 9.59 -4.23 19.54
CA LYS A 246 8.44 -3.54 18.94
C LYS A 246 7.90 -4.26 17.70
N ASN A 247 8.76 -4.84 16.88
CA ASN A 247 8.43 -5.39 15.57
C ASN A 247 8.37 -6.92 15.54
N LYS A 248 8.80 -7.60 16.60
CA LYS A 248 8.87 -9.07 16.67
C LYS A 248 7.54 -9.77 16.32
N TRP A 249 6.41 -9.18 16.67
CA TRP A 249 5.08 -9.71 16.35
C TRP A 249 4.82 -9.82 14.84
N LEU A 250 5.53 -9.05 14.01
CA LEU A 250 5.43 -9.10 12.54
C LEU A 250 6.00 -10.41 11.96
N CYS A 251 6.86 -11.10 12.69
CA CYS A 251 7.35 -12.41 12.28
C CYS A 251 6.28 -13.48 12.46
N LYS A 252 5.66 -13.51 13.66
CA LYS A 252 4.59 -14.45 14.00
C LYS A 252 3.79 -13.95 15.18
N ALA A 253 2.49 -13.83 15.03
CA ALA A 253 1.54 -13.47 16.08
C ALA A 253 0.56 -14.63 16.32
N GLY A 254 0.93 -15.52 17.23
CA GLY A 254 0.14 -16.72 17.58
C GLY A 254 -0.18 -17.58 16.35
N LYS A 255 -1.45 -18.01 16.23
CA LYS A 255 -1.95 -18.77 15.07
C LYS A 255 -2.54 -17.89 13.95
N THR A 256 -2.66 -16.59 14.20
CA THR A 256 -3.42 -15.67 13.33
C THR A 256 -2.59 -14.97 12.28
N TRP A 257 -1.29 -14.86 12.47
CA TRP A 257 -0.38 -14.18 11.56
C TRP A 257 0.99 -14.84 11.53
N GLU A 258 1.53 -15.02 10.34
CA GLU A 258 2.89 -15.43 10.10
C GLU A 258 3.45 -14.60 8.93
N CYS A 259 4.67 -14.09 9.08
CA CYS A 259 5.35 -13.36 8.01
C CYS A 259 5.42 -14.23 6.75
N PRO A 260 5.10 -13.69 5.56
CA PRO A 260 5.18 -14.45 4.31
C PRO A 260 6.54 -15.09 4.05
N TYR A 261 7.60 -14.51 4.62
CA TYR A 261 8.98 -14.97 4.44
C TYR A 261 9.53 -15.77 5.63
N TYR A 262 8.66 -16.16 6.56
CA TYR A 262 9.08 -16.92 7.75
C TYR A 262 9.59 -18.31 7.39
N ARG A 263 8.89 -19.00 6.47
CA ARG A 263 9.17 -20.38 6.05
C ARG A 263 9.75 -20.45 4.65
N ALA A 264 10.33 -21.61 4.32
CA ALA A 264 10.73 -21.93 2.96
C ALA A 264 9.53 -21.90 1.99
N ILE A 265 9.77 -21.43 0.77
CA ILE A 265 8.76 -21.28 -0.29
C ILE A 265 9.34 -21.72 -1.62
N ASP A 266 8.68 -22.66 -2.28
CA ASP A 266 8.89 -22.93 -3.70
C ASP A 266 8.00 -22.01 -4.53
N PHE A 267 8.55 -21.41 -5.57
CA PHE A 267 7.80 -20.47 -6.44
C PHE A 267 8.31 -20.51 -7.88
N PHE A 268 7.55 -19.94 -8.79
CA PHE A 268 7.91 -19.77 -10.18
C PHE A 268 8.29 -18.31 -10.44
N ALA A 269 9.36 -18.09 -11.18
CA ALA A 269 9.82 -16.78 -11.60
C ALA A 269 9.85 -16.70 -13.13
N LEU A 270 9.26 -15.66 -13.69
CA LEU A 270 9.48 -15.26 -15.07
C LEU A 270 10.75 -14.43 -15.10
N VAL A 271 11.77 -14.88 -15.81
CA VAL A 271 13.06 -14.20 -15.91
C VAL A 271 13.34 -13.79 -17.35
N ASP A 272 14.05 -12.68 -17.52
CA ASP A 272 14.52 -12.23 -18.83
C ASP A 272 15.85 -12.88 -19.25
N GLU A 273 16.38 -12.48 -20.39
CA GLU A 273 17.67 -12.94 -20.95
C GLU A 273 18.87 -12.56 -20.05
N ASN A 274 18.73 -11.56 -19.16
CA ASN A 274 19.75 -11.15 -18.20
C ASN A 274 19.62 -11.84 -16.83
N ASN A 275 18.75 -12.84 -16.71
CA ASN A 275 18.39 -13.51 -15.46
C ASN A 275 17.70 -12.58 -14.42
N GLU A 276 17.20 -11.40 -14.84
CA GLU A 276 16.40 -10.56 -13.94
C GLU A 276 15.00 -11.14 -13.78
N ILE A 277 14.54 -11.27 -12.54
CA ILE A 277 13.16 -11.68 -12.27
C ILE A 277 12.23 -10.53 -12.67
N LEU A 278 11.38 -10.77 -13.65
CA LEU A 278 10.35 -9.82 -14.09
C LEU A 278 9.12 -9.92 -13.19
N GLU A 279 8.60 -11.13 -13.00
CA GLU A 279 7.44 -11.44 -12.17
C GLU A 279 7.66 -12.78 -11.46
N SER A 280 6.97 -12.99 -10.34
CA SER A 280 6.97 -14.27 -9.62
C SER A 280 5.56 -14.67 -9.18
N SER A 281 5.34 -15.97 -9.00
CA SER A 281 4.06 -16.52 -8.58
C SER A 281 4.24 -17.83 -7.83
N LEU A 282 3.33 -18.15 -6.92
CA LEU A 282 3.27 -19.46 -6.25
C LEU A 282 2.79 -20.58 -7.18
N GLU A 283 2.07 -20.23 -8.25
CA GLU A 283 1.59 -21.17 -9.25
C GLU A 283 2.25 -20.83 -10.60
N ASN A 284 2.51 -21.82 -11.44
CA ASN A 284 3.01 -21.59 -12.79
C ASN A 284 1.89 -21.09 -13.70
N LYS A 285 1.74 -19.76 -13.77
CA LYS A 285 0.73 -19.07 -14.60
C LYS A 285 1.35 -18.30 -15.78
N PHE A 286 2.66 -18.37 -15.95
CA PHE A 286 3.38 -17.55 -16.90
C PHE A 286 3.31 -18.13 -18.32
N LYS A 287 3.26 -17.23 -19.30
CA LYS A 287 3.40 -17.51 -20.73
C LYS A 287 4.61 -16.72 -21.22
N PRO A 288 5.82 -17.32 -21.19
CA PRO A 288 7.04 -16.61 -21.56
C PRO A 288 7.05 -16.29 -23.05
N THR A 289 7.65 -15.16 -23.41
CA THR A 289 8.03 -14.82 -24.80
C THR A 289 9.39 -15.45 -25.14
N GLU A 290 9.85 -15.31 -26.38
CA GLU A 290 11.16 -15.86 -26.83
C GLU A 290 12.35 -15.36 -25.99
N LYS A 291 12.25 -14.16 -25.40
CA LYS A 291 13.29 -13.54 -24.54
C LYS A 291 13.07 -13.77 -23.05
N GLN A 292 12.18 -14.66 -22.70
CA GLN A 292 11.81 -14.93 -21.31
C GLN A 292 11.75 -16.45 -21.08
N ARG A 293 12.00 -16.86 -19.85
CA ARG A 293 11.81 -18.24 -19.41
C ARG A 293 11.18 -18.30 -18.02
N VAL A 294 10.57 -19.42 -17.70
CA VAL A 294 10.04 -19.70 -16.37
C VAL A 294 11.03 -20.58 -15.62
N GLU A 295 11.43 -20.13 -14.45
CA GLU A 295 12.29 -20.89 -13.54
C GLU A 295 11.53 -21.25 -12.28
N LYS A 296 11.68 -22.50 -11.83
CA LYS A 296 11.27 -22.90 -10.47
C LYS A 296 12.41 -22.51 -9.50
N LYS A 297 12.09 -21.71 -8.50
CA LYS A 297 13.04 -21.24 -7.48
C LYS A 297 12.58 -21.67 -6.10
N ARG A 298 13.55 -21.77 -5.18
CA ARG A 298 13.30 -22.04 -3.78
C ARG A 298 13.90 -20.92 -2.93
N TYR A 299 13.13 -20.49 -1.97
CA TYR A 299 13.55 -19.62 -0.88
C TYR A 299 13.56 -20.46 0.41
N ASP A 300 14.66 -20.45 1.15
CA ASP A 300 14.86 -21.38 2.30
C ASP A 300 14.27 -20.88 3.62
N GLY A 301 13.61 -19.73 3.61
CA GLY A 301 13.01 -19.12 4.79
C GLY A 301 13.86 -17.99 5.39
N CYS A 302 13.34 -17.38 6.44
CA CYS A 302 14.00 -16.24 7.09
C CYS A 302 15.23 -16.69 7.90
N PRO A 303 16.43 -16.12 7.63
CA PRO A 303 17.65 -16.49 8.37
C PRO A 303 17.55 -16.26 9.88
N ALA A 304 16.79 -15.26 10.34
CA ALA A 304 16.58 -15.01 11.77
C ALA A 304 15.79 -16.13 12.49
N HIS A 305 15.16 -17.03 11.74
CA HIS A 305 14.31 -18.12 12.28
C HIS A 305 14.72 -19.51 11.81
N ASN A 306 15.69 -19.63 10.91
CA ASN A 306 16.20 -20.92 10.47
C ASN A 306 17.16 -21.48 11.53
N ASN A 307 16.94 -22.72 11.94
CA ASN A 307 17.81 -23.41 12.90
C ASN A 307 19.27 -23.55 12.40
N LEU A 308 19.51 -23.39 11.10
CA LEU A 308 20.86 -23.40 10.50
C LEU A 308 21.80 -22.28 11.02
N THR A 309 21.25 -21.25 11.68
CA THR A 309 22.07 -20.18 12.28
C THR A 309 22.31 -20.37 13.77
N LYS A 310 21.62 -21.32 14.42
CA LYS A 310 21.83 -21.61 15.86
C LYS A 310 23.13 -22.39 16.13
N ASP A 311 23.61 -23.14 15.14
CA ASP A 311 24.85 -23.93 15.27
C ASP A 311 26.13 -23.09 15.05
N PHE A 312 26.00 -21.86 14.57
CA PHE A 312 27.16 -20.97 14.34
C PHE A 312 27.64 -20.20 15.58
N PHE A 313 26.90 -20.26 16.69
CA PHE A 313 27.22 -19.57 17.94
C PHE A 313 27.53 -20.50 19.11
N LEU A 314 27.75 -21.79 18.87
CA LEU A 314 28.06 -22.80 19.91
C LEU A 314 29.44 -23.42 19.74
N ASP A 315 30.36 -22.81 18.99
CA ASP A 315 31.80 -23.15 18.99
C ASP A 315 32.64 -21.97 19.48
#